data_342c55bac7a07cc74770bacc54c1fd8f
#
_entry.id   342c55bac7a07cc74770bacc54c1fd8f
#
_cell.length_a   1.000
_cell.length_b   1.000
_cell.length_c   1.000
_cell.angle_alpha   90.00
_cell.angle_beta   90.00
_cell.angle_gamma   90.00
#
_symmetry.space_group_name_H-M   'P 1'
#
loop_
_entity.id
_entity.type
_entity.pdbx_description
1 polymer ?
#
loop_
_entity_poly.entity_id
_entity_poly.type
_entity_poly.pdbx_seq_one_letter_code
_entity_poly.pdbx_strand_id
1 'polypeptide(L)'
;LMGEALGVQEGSTVKATGKIASVPVGEAMLGRVVNPLGQQIDGKGEMATTDSRLIESIAPGIIKRKSVHEPMQTGITSIDAMIPIGRGQRELIIGDRQTGKTAIAIDTIINQKGQDVICVYVAVGQKQASVANVVEVLKEKGALDYTIIVNAGASEAAALQYLAPYTGAAIAEHFMYQGKATLVIYDDLTKQAQAYRQMSLLLRRPPGREAYPGDVFYCHSRLLERAAKLSDAMGAGSMTSLPIIETQAGDVSAYIPTNVISITDGQIFLSSDLFNSGLRPAINVGISVSRVG
;
A
#
# COMPACT_ATOMS: atom_id res chain seq x y z
N LEU A 1 16.68 11.52 -8.44
CA LEU A 1 16.14 12.74 -7.86
C LEU A 1 14.78 12.48 -7.25
N MET A 2 14.59 12.88 -6.00
CA MET A 2 13.32 12.72 -5.26
C MET A 2 12.57 14.05 -5.17
N GLY A 3 12.59 14.84 -6.22
CA GLY A 3 11.97 16.15 -6.32
C GLY A 3 12.07 16.70 -7.73
N GLU A 4 11.76 17.98 -7.92
CA GLU A 4 11.83 18.64 -9.21
C GLU A 4 13.28 18.68 -9.73
N ALA A 5 13.45 18.29 -10.99
CA ALA A 5 14.76 18.23 -11.64
C ALA A 5 15.10 19.51 -12.45
N LEU A 6 14.18 20.46 -12.52
CA LEU A 6 14.30 21.64 -13.41
C LEU A 6 15.55 22.50 -13.14
N GLY A 7 16.10 22.48 -11.93
CA GLY A 7 17.30 23.20 -11.56
C GLY A 7 18.60 22.41 -11.65
N VAL A 8 18.55 21.13 -12.05
CA VAL A 8 19.74 20.27 -12.10
C VAL A 8 20.31 20.27 -13.52
N GLN A 9 21.55 20.70 -13.65
CA GLN A 9 22.27 20.82 -14.93
C GLN A 9 23.61 20.09 -14.87
N GLU A 10 24.23 19.87 -16.01
CA GLU A 10 25.62 19.40 -16.10
C GLU A 10 26.53 20.35 -15.31
N GLY A 11 27.40 19.80 -14.46
CA GLY A 11 28.26 20.58 -13.56
C GLY A 11 27.65 20.91 -12.20
N SER A 12 26.38 20.55 -11.94
CA SER A 12 25.80 20.73 -10.60
C SER A 12 26.55 19.92 -9.54
N THR A 13 26.78 20.51 -8.37
CA THR A 13 27.46 19.85 -7.26
C THR A 13 26.53 18.87 -6.54
N VAL A 14 26.98 17.65 -6.33
CA VAL A 14 26.28 16.61 -5.56
C VAL A 14 27.05 16.36 -4.26
N LYS A 15 26.35 16.40 -3.11
CA LYS A 15 26.91 16.07 -1.80
C LYS A 15 26.19 14.88 -1.20
N ALA A 16 26.95 13.87 -0.75
CA ALA A 16 26.40 12.78 0.05
C ALA A 16 25.97 13.31 1.43
N THR A 17 24.75 12.97 1.85
CA THR A 17 24.21 13.39 3.16
C THR A 17 24.70 12.50 4.30
N GLY A 18 25.26 11.32 4.01
CA GLY A 18 25.60 10.29 5.00
C GLY A 18 24.39 9.66 5.71
N LYS A 19 23.16 9.99 5.29
CA LYS A 19 21.94 9.46 5.87
C LYS A 19 21.27 8.47 4.90
N ILE A 20 20.81 7.35 5.43
CA ILE A 20 19.97 6.41 4.69
C ILE A 20 18.55 6.99 4.59
N ALA A 21 17.85 6.71 3.49
CA ALA A 21 16.49 7.17 3.26
C ALA A 21 15.56 6.71 4.40
N SER A 22 15.01 7.68 5.11
CA SER A 22 14.14 7.47 6.26
C SER A 22 12.95 8.42 6.20
N VAL A 23 11.88 8.04 6.87
CA VAL A 23 10.64 8.80 6.99
C VAL A 23 10.36 9.10 8.47
N PRO A 24 9.88 10.30 8.83
CA PRO A 24 9.39 10.57 10.16
C PRO A 24 8.21 9.63 10.48
N VAL A 25 8.09 9.19 11.73
CA VAL A 25 7.03 8.29 12.19
C VAL A 25 6.54 8.71 13.57
N GLY A 26 5.34 8.32 13.94
CA GLY A 26 4.77 8.59 15.25
C GLY A 26 3.29 8.97 15.20
N GLU A 27 2.69 9.12 16.36
CA GLU A 27 1.25 9.43 16.49
C GLU A 27 0.87 10.80 15.91
N ALA A 28 1.83 11.75 15.83
CA ALA A 28 1.63 13.04 15.19
C ALA A 28 1.29 12.96 13.69
N MET A 29 1.47 11.78 13.07
CA MET A 29 1.10 11.53 11.67
C MET A 29 -0.36 11.11 11.50
N LEU A 30 -1.06 10.73 12.57
CA LEU A 30 -2.48 10.36 12.48
C LEU A 30 -3.31 11.55 11.99
N GLY A 31 -4.21 11.30 11.07
CA GLY A 31 -5.05 12.32 10.46
C GLY A 31 -4.34 13.23 9.45
N ARG A 32 -3.11 12.91 9.06
CA ARG A 32 -2.28 13.74 8.17
C ARG A 32 -2.18 13.13 6.77
N VAL A 33 -1.95 14.01 5.81
CA VAL A 33 -1.61 13.66 4.42
C VAL A 33 -0.17 14.08 4.16
N VAL A 34 0.66 13.11 3.79
CA VAL A 34 2.09 13.31 3.58
C VAL A 34 2.52 12.84 2.19
N ASN A 35 3.65 13.38 1.72
CA ASN A 35 4.31 12.86 0.52
C ASN A 35 5.18 11.63 0.85
N PRO A 36 5.80 10.94 -0.13
CA PRO A 36 6.65 9.77 0.11
C PRO A 36 7.91 10.03 0.94
N LEU A 37 8.28 11.28 1.16
CA LEU A 37 9.38 11.66 2.04
C LEU A 37 8.91 11.97 3.48
N GLY A 38 7.61 11.81 3.77
CA GLY A 38 7.01 12.10 5.06
C GLY A 38 6.75 13.58 5.33
N GLN A 39 6.88 14.43 4.33
CA GLN A 39 6.56 15.85 4.44
C GLN A 39 5.04 16.05 4.33
N GLN A 40 4.49 16.89 5.18
CA GLN A 40 3.05 17.22 5.17
C GLN A 40 2.67 18.01 3.92
N ILE A 41 1.54 17.64 3.33
CA ILE A 41 0.97 18.31 2.13
C ILE A 41 -0.50 18.72 2.35
N ASP A 42 -0.99 18.62 3.59
CA ASP A 42 -2.38 18.87 3.98
C ASP A 42 -2.66 20.30 4.47
N GLY A 43 -1.63 21.15 4.51
CA GLY A 43 -1.76 22.54 4.97
C GLY A 43 -2.00 22.73 6.47
N LYS A 44 -1.91 21.64 7.29
CA LYS A 44 -2.19 21.70 8.74
C LYS A 44 -0.95 22.08 9.60
N GLY A 45 0.12 22.59 9.00
CA GLY A 45 1.35 22.96 9.71
C GLY A 45 2.27 21.77 10.02
N GLU A 46 3.41 22.04 10.65
CA GLU A 46 4.45 21.05 10.92
C GLU A 46 3.99 19.94 11.86
N MET A 47 4.49 18.74 11.63
CA MET A 47 4.29 17.59 12.49
C MET A 47 5.43 17.50 13.51
N ALA A 48 5.09 17.44 14.80
CA ALA A 48 6.07 17.25 15.86
C ALA A 48 6.44 15.76 15.99
N THR A 49 7.18 15.24 15.01
CA THR A 49 7.69 13.86 15.04
C THR A 49 9.13 13.87 15.55
N THR A 50 9.43 13.02 16.54
CA THR A 50 10.79 12.85 17.09
C THR A 50 11.48 11.62 16.52
N ASP A 51 10.70 10.64 16.08
CA ASP A 51 11.19 9.36 15.59
C ASP A 51 11.26 9.33 14.07
N SER A 52 12.19 8.52 13.57
CA SER A 52 12.30 8.22 12.14
C SER A 52 12.55 6.74 11.92
N ARG A 53 12.10 6.23 10.76
CA ARG A 53 12.26 4.83 10.38
C ARG A 53 12.84 4.75 8.97
N LEU A 54 13.70 3.76 8.72
CA LEU A 54 14.19 3.49 7.37
C LEU A 54 13.01 3.12 6.46
N ILE A 55 12.98 3.71 5.27
CA ILE A 55 11.93 3.45 4.29
C ILE A 55 12.00 2.01 3.80
N GLU A 56 13.21 1.52 3.50
CA GLU A 56 13.46 0.12 3.22
C GLU A 56 14.01 -0.59 4.45
N SER A 57 13.33 -1.63 4.89
CA SER A 57 13.73 -2.50 5.99
C SER A 57 13.49 -3.96 5.63
N ILE A 58 14.28 -4.84 6.23
CA ILE A 58 14.15 -6.28 6.03
C ILE A 58 12.88 -6.76 6.74
N ALA A 59 12.09 -7.60 6.06
CA ALA A 59 10.90 -8.22 6.64
C ALA A 59 11.21 -9.04 7.90
N PRO A 60 10.26 -9.15 8.85
CA PRO A 60 10.45 -10.01 10.02
C PRO A 60 10.75 -11.46 9.60
N GLY A 61 11.80 -12.05 10.15
CA GLY A 61 12.14 -13.47 9.92
C GLY A 61 11.13 -14.42 10.57
N ILE A 62 11.22 -15.72 10.24
CA ILE A 62 10.27 -16.78 10.67
C ILE A 62 10.06 -16.80 12.19
N ILE A 63 11.13 -16.74 12.97
CA ILE A 63 11.07 -16.80 14.44
C ILE A 63 10.33 -15.63 15.06
N LYS A 64 10.29 -14.47 14.36
CA LYS A 64 9.62 -13.26 14.82
C LYS A 64 8.14 -13.22 14.46
N ARG A 65 7.63 -14.20 13.72
CA ARG A 65 6.24 -14.29 13.25
C ARG A 65 5.43 -15.27 14.10
N LYS A 66 4.14 -15.03 14.13
CA LYS A 66 3.11 -15.93 14.66
C LYS A 66 2.09 -16.18 13.56
N SER A 67 1.45 -17.34 13.58
CA SER A 67 0.35 -17.63 12.64
C SER A 67 -0.77 -16.61 12.78
N VAL A 68 -1.34 -16.22 11.66
CA VAL A 68 -2.51 -15.33 11.61
C VAL A 68 -3.71 -16.07 12.20
N HIS A 69 -4.37 -15.49 13.22
CA HIS A 69 -5.47 -16.14 13.94
C HIS A 69 -6.55 -15.16 14.39
N GLU A 70 -6.34 -13.85 14.18
CA GLU A 70 -7.30 -12.80 14.52
C GLU A 70 -7.94 -12.27 13.24
N PRO A 71 -9.28 -12.20 13.13
CA PRO A 71 -9.93 -11.69 11.94
C PRO A 71 -9.76 -10.16 11.81
N MET A 72 -9.60 -9.69 10.57
CA MET A 72 -9.73 -8.30 10.17
C MET A 72 -11.16 -8.09 9.67
N GLN A 73 -11.98 -7.39 10.43
CA GLN A 73 -13.35 -7.11 10.03
C GLN A 73 -13.36 -6.01 8.96
N THR A 74 -13.72 -6.38 7.73
CA THR A 74 -13.82 -5.41 6.63
C THR A 74 -15.15 -4.68 6.63
N GLY A 75 -16.17 -5.25 7.29
CA GLY A 75 -17.55 -4.77 7.28
C GLY A 75 -18.29 -5.06 5.98
N ILE A 76 -17.66 -5.79 5.06
CA ILE A 76 -18.25 -6.23 3.79
C ILE A 76 -18.62 -7.70 3.92
N THR A 77 -19.90 -7.99 4.04
CA THR A 77 -20.42 -9.34 4.36
C THR A 77 -19.87 -10.42 3.43
N SER A 78 -19.74 -10.13 2.13
CA SER A 78 -19.22 -11.10 1.17
C SER A 78 -17.73 -11.44 1.40
N ILE A 79 -16.95 -10.50 1.91
CA ILE A 79 -15.54 -10.74 2.26
C ILE A 79 -15.49 -11.46 3.59
N ASP A 80 -16.08 -10.89 4.63
CA ASP A 80 -15.96 -11.40 6.01
C ASP A 80 -16.52 -12.82 6.16
N ALA A 81 -17.55 -13.19 5.36
CA ALA A 81 -18.16 -14.51 5.40
C ALA A 81 -17.53 -15.56 4.49
N MET A 82 -16.98 -15.17 3.33
CA MET A 82 -16.54 -16.11 2.29
C MET A 82 -15.05 -16.06 1.98
N ILE A 83 -14.40 -14.94 2.25
CA ILE A 83 -12.98 -14.68 1.94
C ILE A 83 -12.36 -13.95 3.13
N PRO A 84 -12.42 -14.50 4.35
CA PRO A 84 -12.04 -13.77 5.55
C PRO A 84 -10.56 -13.37 5.51
N ILE A 85 -10.29 -12.15 5.95
CA ILE A 85 -8.93 -11.59 6.04
C ILE A 85 -8.48 -11.66 7.49
N GLY A 86 -7.25 -12.07 7.73
CA GLY A 86 -6.67 -12.08 9.07
C GLY A 86 -5.71 -10.91 9.31
N ARG A 87 -5.57 -10.51 10.57
CA ARG A 87 -4.60 -9.48 10.98
C ARG A 87 -3.17 -9.97 10.80
N GLY A 88 -2.46 -9.36 9.86
CA GLY A 88 -1.11 -9.78 9.44
C GLY A 88 -1.06 -10.47 8.08
N GLN A 89 -2.20 -10.67 7.43
CA GLN A 89 -2.32 -11.27 6.10
C GLN A 89 -2.07 -10.24 4.99
N ARG A 90 -1.70 -10.77 3.81
CA ARG A 90 -1.63 -10.03 2.54
C ARG A 90 -2.74 -10.51 1.63
N GLU A 91 -3.77 -9.72 1.47
CA GLU A 91 -4.91 -10.05 0.60
C GLU A 91 -4.97 -9.08 -0.58
N LEU A 92 -4.85 -9.61 -1.79
CA LEU A 92 -4.86 -8.81 -3.01
C LEU A 92 -6.28 -8.42 -3.42
N ILE A 93 -6.48 -7.15 -3.75
CA ILE A 93 -7.70 -6.67 -4.43
C ILE A 93 -7.36 -6.47 -5.90
N ILE A 94 -7.97 -7.24 -6.78
CA ILE A 94 -7.63 -7.26 -8.20
C ILE A 94 -8.87 -7.12 -9.10
N GLY A 95 -8.76 -6.38 -10.17
CA GLY A 95 -9.84 -6.19 -11.15
C GLY A 95 -9.57 -5.02 -12.08
N ASP A 96 -10.42 -4.85 -13.08
CA ASP A 96 -10.33 -3.78 -14.07
C ASP A 96 -10.58 -2.39 -13.47
N ARG A 97 -10.35 -1.34 -14.25
CA ARG A 97 -10.67 0.03 -13.86
C ARG A 97 -12.13 0.18 -13.48
N GLN A 98 -12.40 0.99 -12.45
CA GLN A 98 -13.75 1.35 -12.02
C GLN A 98 -14.63 0.17 -11.57
N THR A 99 -14.06 -0.96 -11.18
CA THR A 99 -14.79 -2.12 -10.63
C THR A 99 -15.07 -2.02 -9.12
N GLY A 100 -14.64 -0.94 -8.46
CA GLY A 100 -14.88 -0.71 -7.03
C GLY A 100 -13.73 -1.10 -6.10
N LYS A 101 -12.51 -1.35 -6.60
CA LYS A 101 -11.34 -1.71 -5.78
C LYS A 101 -11.07 -0.72 -4.66
N THR A 102 -10.97 0.56 -5.00
CA THR A 102 -10.76 1.65 -4.03
C THR A 102 -11.92 1.77 -3.03
N ALA A 103 -13.17 1.53 -3.47
CA ALA A 103 -14.33 1.57 -2.58
C ALA A 103 -14.23 0.50 -1.49
N ILE A 104 -13.89 -0.75 -1.84
CA ILE A 104 -13.64 -1.83 -0.87
C ILE A 104 -12.55 -1.43 0.14
N ALA A 105 -11.46 -0.85 -0.35
CA ALA A 105 -10.36 -0.41 0.49
C ALA A 105 -10.79 0.68 1.48
N ILE A 106 -11.54 1.68 1.01
CA ILE A 106 -12.03 2.78 1.86
C ILE A 106 -13.06 2.29 2.86
N ASP A 107 -14.01 1.44 2.45
CA ASP A 107 -15.00 0.85 3.36
C ASP A 107 -14.32 0.02 4.44
N THR A 108 -13.27 -0.73 4.09
CA THR A 108 -12.47 -1.47 5.07
C THR A 108 -11.82 -0.53 6.09
N ILE A 109 -11.27 0.62 5.67
CA ILE A 109 -10.73 1.63 6.60
C ILE A 109 -11.84 2.17 7.51
N ILE A 110 -12.98 2.57 6.94
CA ILE A 110 -14.09 3.14 7.71
C ILE A 110 -14.58 2.16 8.78
N ASN A 111 -14.62 0.88 8.46
CA ASN A 111 -15.08 -0.17 9.37
C ASN A 111 -14.04 -0.57 10.44
N GLN A 112 -12.82 0.00 10.41
CA GLN A 112 -11.85 -0.15 11.51
C GLN A 112 -12.16 0.77 12.69
N LYS A 113 -13.18 1.63 12.62
CA LYS A 113 -13.57 2.50 13.73
C LYS A 113 -13.90 1.68 14.97
N GLY A 114 -13.17 1.92 16.07
CA GLY A 114 -13.33 1.19 17.32
C GLY A 114 -12.71 -0.22 17.34
N GLN A 115 -12.00 -0.63 16.30
CA GLN A 115 -11.30 -1.93 16.23
C GLN A 115 -9.83 -1.86 16.69
N ASP A 116 -9.37 -0.70 17.14
CA ASP A 116 -7.98 -0.45 17.54
C ASP A 116 -6.95 -0.78 16.45
N VAL A 117 -7.25 -0.39 15.23
CA VAL A 117 -6.42 -0.58 14.04
C VAL A 117 -6.01 0.78 13.47
N ILE A 118 -4.72 0.98 13.30
CA ILE A 118 -4.17 2.17 12.62
C ILE A 118 -4.09 1.87 11.12
N CYS A 119 -4.66 2.76 10.31
CA CYS A 119 -4.72 2.60 8.88
C CYS A 119 -3.70 3.49 8.16
N VAL A 120 -3.09 2.97 7.11
CA VAL A 120 -2.23 3.72 6.19
C VAL A 120 -2.75 3.53 4.78
N TYR A 121 -3.22 4.59 4.15
CA TYR A 121 -3.64 4.57 2.76
C TYR A 121 -2.56 5.19 1.87
N VAL A 122 -2.04 4.41 0.94
CA VAL A 122 -0.97 4.82 0.03
C VAL A 122 -1.53 4.99 -1.37
N ALA A 123 -1.66 6.24 -1.82
CA ALA A 123 -2.07 6.58 -3.18
C ALA A 123 -0.84 6.67 -4.09
N VAL A 124 -0.78 5.85 -5.13
CA VAL A 124 0.33 5.81 -6.09
C VAL A 124 -0.16 6.12 -7.48
N GLY A 125 0.35 7.18 -8.09
CA GLY A 125 0.01 7.58 -9.44
C GLY A 125 -1.47 7.96 -9.64
N GLN A 126 -2.18 8.30 -8.56
CA GLN A 126 -3.57 8.71 -8.58
C GLN A 126 -3.71 10.20 -8.95
N LYS A 127 -4.86 10.56 -9.52
CA LYS A 127 -5.20 11.98 -9.75
C LYS A 127 -5.42 12.68 -8.41
N GLN A 128 -4.92 13.90 -8.27
CA GLN A 128 -5.09 14.69 -7.04
C GLN A 128 -6.56 14.82 -6.60
N ALA A 129 -7.48 15.01 -7.55
CA ALA A 129 -8.91 15.08 -7.26
C ALA A 129 -9.45 13.75 -6.66
N SER A 130 -8.94 12.60 -7.09
CA SER A 130 -9.35 11.32 -6.53
C SER A 130 -8.87 11.16 -5.09
N VAL A 131 -7.63 11.56 -4.82
CA VAL A 131 -7.08 11.52 -3.46
C VAL A 131 -7.80 12.50 -2.54
N ALA A 132 -8.10 13.71 -3.02
CA ALA A 132 -8.88 14.69 -2.26
C ALA A 132 -10.26 14.15 -1.86
N ASN A 133 -10.95 13.46 -2.78
CA ASN A 133 -12.23 12.82 -2.49
C ASN A 133 -12.09 11.72 -1.42
N VAL A 134 -11.03 10.90 -1.47
CA VAL A 134 -10.75 9.89 -0.43
C VAL A 134 -10.56 10.55 0.93
N VAL A 135 -9.76 11.62 1.01
CA VAL A 135 -9.53 12.38 2.24
C VAL A 135 -10.85 12.92 2.81
N GLU A 136 -11.71 13.49 1.94
CA GLU A 136 -13.00 14.05 2.33
C GLU A 136 -13.94 12.97 2.87
N VAL A 137 -14.08 11.84 2.18
CA VAL A 137 -14.90 10.70 2.62
C VAL A 137 -14.42 10.16 3.97
N LEU A 138 -13.12 9.94 4.15
CA LEU A 138 -12.56 9.47 5.42
C LEU A 138 -12.79 10.48 6.55
N LYS A 139 -12.70 11.77 6.27
CA LYS A 139 -12.97 12.86 7.22
C LYS A 139 -14.44 12.88 7.63
N GLU A 140 -15.37 12.84 6.67
CA GLU A 140 -16.82 12.82 6.94
C GLU A 140 -17.26 11.62 7.78
N LYS A 141 -16.65 10.46 7.55
CA LYS A 141 -16.92 9.23 8.32
C LYS A 141 -16.19 9.17 9.66
N GLY A 142 -15.33 10.14 9.99
CA GLY A 142 -14.51 10.15 11.20
C GLY A 142 -13.45 9.03 11.20
N ALA A 143 -13.04 8.58 10.02
CA ALA A 143 -12.01 7.56 9.84
C ALA A 143 -10.60 8.15 9.65
N LEU A 144 -10.53 9.46 9.38
CA LEU A 144 -9.24 10.14 9.21
C LEU A 144 -8.44 10.17 10.52
N ASP A 145 -9.09 10.19 11.68
CA ASP A 145 -8.43 10.31 12.98
C ASP A 145 -7.46 9.15 13.30
N TYR A 146 -7.70 7.97 12.72
CA TYR A 146 -6.83 6.79 12.86
C TYR A 146 -6.17 6.40 11.53
N THR A 147 -6.19 7.27 10.52
CA THR A 147 -5.66 7.00 9.18
C THR A 147 -4.57 8.00 8.81
N ILE A 148 -3.49 7.48 8.24
CA ILE A 148 -2.41 8.28 7.63
C ILE A 148 -2.48 8.08 6.12
N ILE A 149 -2.39 9.17 5.35
CA ILE A 149 -2.43 9.11 3.88
C ILE A 149 -1.06 9.48 3.34
N VAL A 150 -0.47 8.57 2.55
CA VAL A 150 0.76 8.81 1.79
C VAL A 150 0.39 9.01 0.34
N ASN A 151 0.65 10.18 -0.22
CA ASN A 151 0.27 10.51 -1.58
C ASN A 151 1.50 10.73 -2.48
N ALA A 152 1.59 9.93 -3.54
CA ALA A 152 2.47 10.16 -4.68
C ALA A 152 1.59 10.31 -5.93
N GLY A 153 1.20 11.54 -6.25
CA GLY A 153 0.28 11.83 -7.34
C GLY A 153 0.81 11.46 -8.72
N ALA A 154 -0.07 11.46 -9.72
CA ALA A 154 0.29 11.11 -11.09
C ALA A 154 1.30 12.07 -11.75
N SER A 155 1.39 13.30 -11.27
CA SER A 155 2.36 14.32 -11.71
C SER A 155 3.71 14.24 -11.01
N GLU A 156 3.82 13.44 -9.95
CA GLU A 156 5.06 13.29 -9.19
C GLU A 156 6.11 12.49 -9.97
N ALA A 157 7.38 12.71 -9.63
CA ALA A 157 8.48 11.96 -10.22
C ALA A 157 8.32 10.44 -9.99
N ALA A 158 8.72 9.62 -10.98
CA ALA A 158 8.64 8.16 -10.87
C ALA A 158 9.33 7.61 -9.62
N ALA A 159 10.43 8.24 -9.17
CA ALA A 159 11.13 7.86 -7.95
C ALA A 159 10.24 8.00 -6.70
N LEU A 160 9.40 9.03 -6.62
CA LEU A 160 8.46 9.22 -5.51
C LEU A 160 7.30 8.21 -5.57
N GLN A 161 6.76 7.95 -6.77
CA GLN A 161 5.73 6.92 -6.95
C GLN A 161 6.26 5.51 -6.58
N TYR A 162 7.50 5.21 -6.93
CA TYR A 162 8.17 3.97 -6.52
C TYR A 162 8.33 3.88 -5.00
N LEU A 163 8.70 4.98 -4.35
CA LEU A 163 9.03 5.01 -2.92
C LEU A 163 7.78 4.96 -2.02
N ALA A 164 6.67 5.52 -2.46
CA ALA A 164 5.46 5.69 -1.65
C ALA A 164 4.98 4.42 -0.92
N PRO A 165 4.89 3.24 -1.54
CA PRO A 165 4.49 2.02 -0.86
C PRO A 165 5.46 1.61 0.27
N TYR A 166 6.75 1.78 0.06
CA TYR A 166 7.76 1.50 1.10
C TYR A 166 7.66 2.47 2.26
N THR A 167 7.38 3.75 1.99
CA THR A 167 7.12 4.76 3.02
C THR A 167 5.89 4.39 3.84
N GLY A 168 4.79 4.01 3.19
CA GLY A 168 3.58 3.56 3.88
C GLY A 168 3.83 2.34 4.76
N ALA A 169 4.59 1.36 4.26
CA ALA A 169 5.01 0.20 5.05
C ALA A 169 5.86 0.60 6.25
N ALA A 170 6.83 1.51 6.09
CA ALA A 170 7.69 1.97 7.18
C ALA A 170 6.89 2.67 8.28
N ILE A 171 5.90 3.49 7.91
CA ILE A 171 5.00 4.15 8.86
C ILE A 171 4.18 3.12 9.64
N ALA A 172 3.57 2.16 8.96
CA ALA A 172 2.78 1.11 9.60
C ALA A 172 3.63 0.19 10.51
N GLU A 173 4.83 -0.15 10.08
CA GLU A 173 5.76 -0.94 10.89
C GLU A 173 6.12 -0.28 12.23
N HIS A 174 6.18 1.06 12.30
CA HIS A 174 6.41 1.75 13.55
C HIS A 174 5.37 1.35 14.61
N PHE A 175 4.11 1.36 14.24
CA PHE A 175 3.02 0.98 15.15
C PHE A 175 2.95 -0.54 15.36
N MET A 176 3.22 -1.35 14.34
CA MET A 176 3.27 -2.81 14.46
C MET A 176 4.30 -3.25 15.50
N TYR A 177 5.49 -2.65 15.50
CA TYR A 177 6.53 -2.96 16.48
C TYR A 177 6.25 -2.41 17.89
N GLN A 178 5.25 -1.53 18.03
CA GLN A 178 4.69 -1.09 19.32
C GLN A 178 3.56 -2.02 19.82
N GLY A 179 3.31 -3.14 19.15
CA GLY A 179 2.25 -4.08 19.52
C GLY A 179 0.86 -3.72 18.98
N LYS A 180 0.73 -2.68 18.15
CA LYS A 180 -0.56 -2.26 17.59
C LYS A 180 -0.89 -3.06 16.32
N ALA A 181 -2.18 -3.17 16.01
CA ALA A 181 -2.65 -3.68 14.73
C ALA A 181 -2.65 -2.55 13.69
N THR A 182 -2.15 -2.84 12.50
CA THR A 182 -2.12 -1.88 11.40
C THR A 182 -2.69 -2.48 10.12
N LEU A 183 -3.29 -1.63 9.29
CA LEU A 183 -3.80 -1.95 7.96
C LEU A 183 -3.15 -1.01 6.96
N VAL A 184 -2.47 -1.57 5.96
CA VAL A 184 -1.86 -0.79 4.86
C VAL A 184 -2.54 -1.12 3.55
N ILE A 185 -3.00 -0.10 2.85
CA ILE A 185 -3.60 -0.22 1.53
C ILE A 185 -2.67 0.44 0.52
N TYR A 186 -2.34 -0.28 -0.56
CA TYR A 186 -1.53 0.24 -1.66
C TYR A 186 -2.39 0.41 -2.92
N ASP A 187 -2.80 1.63 -3.22
CA ASP A 187 -3.66 1.96 -4.35
C ASP A 187 -2.90 2.80 -5.40
N ASP A 188 -2.23 2.22 -6.42
CA ASP A 188 -2.10 0.79 -6.67
C ASP A 188 -0.63 0.40 -6.96
N LEU A 189 -0.32 -0.88 -6.79
CA LEU A 189 1.02 -1.40 -7.06
C LEU A 189 1.34 -1.55 -8.56
N THR A 190 0.33 -1.53 -9.44
CA THR A 190 0.53 -1.48 -10.89
C THR A 190 1.26 -0.20 -11.27
N LYS A 191 0.87 0.93 -10.67
CA LYS A 191 1.53 2.23 -10.88
C LYS A 191 2.95 2.24 -10.33
N GLN A 192 3.17 1.64 -9.16
CA GLN A 192 4.52 1.48 -8.63
C GLN A 192 5.42 0.70 -9.59
N ALA A 193 4.93 -0.42 -10.13
CA ALA A 193 5.68 -1.22 -11.09
C ALA A 193 5.99 -0.42 -12.37
N GLN A 194 5.03 0.36 -12.88
CA GLN A 194 5.23 1.24 -14.03
C GLN A 194 6.30 2.30 -13.77
N ALA A 195 6.28 2.92 -12.60
CA ALA A 195 7.30 3.88 -12.17
C ALA A 195 8.68 3.22 -12.08
N TYR A 196 8.76 2.02 -11.52
CA TYR A 196 10.00 1.25 -11.46
C TYR A 196 10.53 0.86 -12.85
N ARG A 197 9.63 0.46 -13.76
CA ARG A 197 9.96 0.22 -15.17
C ARG A 197 10.54 1.47 -15.82
N GLN A 198 9.91 2.62 -15.65
CA GLN A 198 10.38 3.89 -16.21
C GLN A 198 11.79 4.24 -15.72
N MET A 199 12.04 4.14 -14.42
CA MET A 199 13.38 4.39 -13.86
C MET A 199 14.42 3.41 -14.40
N SER A 200 14.08 2.13 -14.48
CA SER A 200 14.98 1.08 -14.97
C SER A 200 15.37 1.29 -16.44
N LEU A 201 14.41 1.68 -17.28
CA LEU A 201 14.67 1.99 -18.69
C LEU A 201 15.55 3.23 -18.86
N LEU A 202 15.34 4.28 -18.05
CA LEU A 202 16.20 5.47 -18.04
C LEU A 202 17.63 5.13 -17.61
N LEU A 203 17.80 4.17 -16.72
CA LEU A 203 19.11 3.65 -16.29
C LEU A 203 19.69 2.64 -17.30
N ARG A 204 19.05 2.44 -18.44
CA ARG A 204 19.46 1.49 -19.50
C ARG A 204 19.60 0.05 -19.00
N ARG A 205 18.84 -0.34 -17.99
CA ARG A 205 18.76 -1.74 -17.56
C ARG A 205 18.01 -2.56 -18.62
N PRO A 206 18.47 -3.79 -18.93
CA PRO A 206 17.83 -4.60 -19.98
C PRO A 206 16.38 -4.91 -19.61
N PRO A 207 15.41 -4.65 -20.50
CA PRO A 207 14.01 -4.97 -20.26
C PRO A 207 13.75 -6.47 -20.39
N GLY A 208 12.90 -6.98 -19.50
CA GLY A 208 12.33 -8.33 -19.57
C GLY A 208 10.90 -8.33 -20.13
N ARG A 209 10.07 -9.24 -19.66
CA ARG A 209 8.66 -9.36 -20.05
C ARG A 209 7.91 -8.04 -19.82
N GLU A 210 7.11 -7.61 -20.80
CA GLU A 210 6.36 -6.35 -20.82
C GLU A 210 7.23 -5.11 -20.50
N ALA A 211 8.52 -5.18 -20.90
CA ALA A 211 9.54 -4.17 -20.65
C ALA A 211 9.83 -3.89 -19.15
N TYR A 212 9.37 -4.72 -18.23
CA TYR A 212 9.74 -4.63 -16.82
C TYR A 212 11.17 -5.13 -16.59
N PRO A 213 11.89 -4.56 -15.61
CA PRO A 213 13.19 -5.09 -15.21
C PRO A 213 13.05 -6.46 -14.56
N GLY A 214 14.09 -7.30 -14.66
CA GLY A 214 14.06 -8.68 -14.16
C GLY A 214 13.80 -8.82 -12.65
N ASP A 215 14.02 -7.76 -11.88
CA ASP A 215 13.83 -7.72 -10.43
C ASP A 215 12.52 -7.06 -9.98
N VAL A 216 11.54 -6.86 -10.89
CA VAL A 216 10.23 -6.28 -10.50
C VAL A 216 9.47 -7.18 -9.53
N PHE A 217 9.62 -8.49 -9.61
CA PHE A 217 9.08 -9.42 -8.63
C PHE A 217 9.64 -9.13 -7.23
N TYR A 218 10.94 -8.93 -7.11
CA TYR A 218 11.60 -8.60 -5.86
C TYR A 218 11.17 -7.23 -5.32
N CYS A 219 10.88 -6.27 -6.18
CA CYS A 219 10.31 -4.98 -5.79
C CYS A 219 9.01 -5.17 -4.97
N HIS A 220 8.09 -6.01 -5.44
CA HIS A 220 6.83 -6.26 -4.72
C HIS A 220 6.98 -7.25 -3.56
N SER A 221 7.80 -8.31 -3.72
CA SER A 221 7.95 -9.32 -2.67
C SER A 221 8.59 -8.75 -1.41
N ARG A 222 9.67 -7.96 -1.53
CA ARG A 222 10.30 -7.33 -0.36
C ARG A 222 9.43 -6.28 0.33
N LEU A 223 8.47 -5.69 -0.37
CA LEU A 223 7.46 -4.81 0.21
C LEU A 223 6.40 -5.61 0.98
N LEU A 224 5.78 -6.56 0.30
CA LEU A 224 4.62 -7.29 0.84
C LEU A 224 5.01 -8.28 1.95
N GLU A 225 6.22 -8.83 1.92
CA GLU A 225 6.74 -9.70 3.00
C GLU A 225 6.92 -8.98 4.34
N ARG A 226 6.91 -7.64 4.35
CA ARG A 226 6.95 -6.85 5.60
C ARG A 226 5.64 -6.96 6.39
N ALA A 227 4.51 -7.25 5.71
CA ALA A 227 3.25 -7.54 6.36
C ALA A 227 3.32 -8.89 7.09
N ALA A 228 3.00 -8.89 8.38
CA ALA A 228 3.07 -10.07 9.22
C ALA A 228 2.29 -9.88 10.52
N LYS A 229 1.97 -10.99 11.17
CA LYS A 229 1.63 -11.05 12.61
C LYS A 229 2.90 -11.35 13.38
N LEU A 230 3.28 -10.47 14.28
CA LEU A 230 4.46 -10.65 15.12
C LEU A 230 4.19 -11.63 16.27
N SER A 231 5.24 -12.33 16.70
CA SER A 231 5.19 -13.19 17.87
C SER A 231 4.98 -12.39 19.17
N ASP A 232 4.54 -13.06 20.22
CA ASP A 232 4.29 -12.43 21.53
C ASP A 232 5.59 -11.81 22.10
N ALA A 233 6.75 -12.43 21.85
CA ALA A 233 8.06 -11.89 22.21
C ALA A 233 8.41 -10.58 21.50
N MET A 234 7.75 -10.30 20.37
CA MET A 234 7.93 -9.06 19.58
C MET A 234 6.80 -8.06 19.82
N GLY A 235 5.93 -8.28 20.82
CA GLY A 235 4.81 -7.39 21.16
C GLY A 235 3.49 -7.73 20.49
N ALA A 236 3.39 -8.85 19.76
CA ALA A 236 2.17 -9.36 19.13
C ALA A 236 1.46 -8.39 18.17
N GLY A 237 2.10 -7.33 17.70
CA GLY A 237 1.55 -6.41 16.71
C GLY A 237 1.32 -7.09 15.35
N SER A 238 0.56 -6.44 14.49
CA SER A 238 0.28 -6.96 13.15
C SER A 238 0.28 -5.87 12.10
N MET A 239 0.67 -6.21 10.89
CA MET A 239 0.50 -5.37 9.71
C MET A 239 -0.21 -6.18 8.63
N THR A 240 -1.46 -5.86 8.37
CA THR A 240 -2.27 -6.41 7.29
C THR A 240 -2.07 -5.57 6.04
N SER A 241 -1.90 -6.20 4.90
CA SER A 241 -1.65 -5.52 3.64
C SER A 241 -2.75 -5.84 2.62
N LEU A 242 -3.36 -4.79 2.06
CA LEU A 242 -4.32 -4.86 0.96
C LEU A 242 -3.72 -4.17 -0.27
N PRO A 243 -2.84 -4.85 -1.04
CA PRO A 243 -2.39 -4.35 -2.32
C PRO A 243 -3.53 -4.34 -3.34
N ILE A 244 -3.59 -3.29 -4.16
CA ILE A 244 -4.51 -3.20 -5.28
C ILE A 244 -3.72 -3.36 -6.57
N ILE A 245 -4.23 -4.20 -7.47
CA ILE A 245 -3.71 -4.39 -8.83
C ILE A 245 -4.81 -4.12 -9.84
N GLU A 246 -4.46 -3.36 -10.87
CA GLU A 246 -5.33 -3.09 -12.00
C GLU A 246 -5.08 -4.10 -13.12
N THR A 247 -6.13 -4.77 -13.58
CA THR A 247 -6.12 -5.61 -14.79
C THR A 247 -6.64 -4.86 -16.01
N GLN A 248 -6.42 -5.40 -17.18
CA GLN A 248 -7.01 -4.96 -18.45
C GLN A 248 -7.83 -6.10 -19.01
N ALA A 249 -9.12 -5.85 -19.25
CA ALA A 249 -10.07 -6.85 -19.76
C ALA A 249 -10.10 -8.18 -18.95
N GLY A 250 -9.94 -8.08 -17.63
CA GLY A 250 -9.93 -9.23 -16.73
C GLY A 250 -8.70 -10.14 -16.85
N ASP A 251 -7.65 -9.73 -17.56
CA ASP A 251 -6.46 -10.56 -17.75
C ASP A 251 -5.60 -10.64 -16.48
N VAL A 252 -5.80 -11.72 -15.73
CA VAL A 252 -4.99 -12.06 -14.55
C VAL A 252 -3.68 -12.77 -14.90
N SER A 253 -3.49 -13.14 -16.18
CA SER A 253 -2.28 -13.82 -16.66
C SER A 253 -1.14 -12.86 -17.04
N ALA A 254 -1.41 -11.55 -17.04
CA ALA A 254 -0.41 -10.52 -17.25
C ALA A 254 0.71 -10.58 -16.19
N TYR A 255 1.85 -9.96 -16.49
CA TYR A 255 3.07 -10.15 -15.70
C TYR A 255 2.94 -9.66 -14.26
N ILE A 256 2.45 -8.45 -14.03
CA ILE A 256 2.32 -7.90 -12.68
C ILE A 256 1.23 -8.61 -11.86
N PRO A 257 0.01 -8.85 -12.39
CA PRO A 257 -1.01 -9.65 -11.68
C PRO A 257 -0.48 -11.01 -11.21
N THR A 258 0.13 -11.81 -12.09
CA THR A 258 0.66 -13.14 -11.73
C THR A 258 1.72 -13.08 -10.65
N ASN A 259 2.62 -12.08 -10.70
CA ASN A 259 3.64 -11.90 -9.67
C ASN A 259 3.00 -11.61 -8.30
N VAL A 260 2.06 -10.68 -8.23
CA VAL A 260 1.46 -10.28 -6.95
C VAL A 260 0.54 -11.37 -6.39
N ILE A 261 -0.21 -12.10 -7.23
CA ILE A 261 -1.00 -13.27 -6.81
C ILE A 261 -0.10 -14.32 -6.14
N SER A 262 1.12 -14.53 -6.65
CA SER A 262 2.05 -15.51 -6.07
C SER A 262 2.68 -15.05 -4.75
N ILE A 263 2.76 -13.75 -4.50
CA ILE A 263 3.33 -13.18 -3.27
C ILE A 263 2.29 -13.12 -2.14
N THR A 264 1.02 -12.90 -2.48
CA THR A 264 -0.06 -12.68 -1.53
C THR A 264 -0.67 -13.99 -1.01
N ASP A 265 -1.34 -13.92 0.13
CA ASP A 265 -1.97 -15.06 0.80
C ASP A 265 -3.39 -15.34 0.28
N GLY A 266 -3.84 -14.60 -0.70
CA GLY A 266 -5.12 -14.74 -1.36
C GLY A 266 -5.44 -13.53 -2.23
N GLN A 267 -6.60 -13.57 -2.88
CA GLN A 267 -7.08 -12.48 -3.74
C GLN A 267 -8.59 -12.34 -3.71
N ILE A 268 -9.05 -11.11 -3.76
CA ILE A 268 -10.44 -10.69 -3.99
C ILE A 268 -10.52 -10.19 -5.43
N PHE A 269 -11.17 -10.96 -6.29
CA PHE A 269 -11.31 -10.63 -7.71
C PHE A 269 -12.63 -9.89 -7.96
N LEU A 270 -12.51 -8.70 -8.57
CA LEU A 270 -13.65 -7.89 -8.99
C LEU A 270 -13.89 -8.02 -10.49
N SER A 271 -15.08 -8.48 -10.85
CA SER A 271 -15.48 -8.72 -12.25
C SER A 271 -16.20 -7.50 -12.82
N SER A 272 -15.76 -7.07 -14.01
CA SER A 272 -16.44 -6.02 -14.77
C SER A 272 -17.87 -6.42 -15.17
N ASP A 273 -18.09 -7.70 -15.50
CA ASP A 273 -19.43 -8.19 -15.89
C ASP A 273 -20.40 -8.12 -14.71
N LEU A 274 -19.98 -8.54 -13.53
CA LEU A 274 -20.79 -8.43 -12.31
C LEU A 274 -21.05 -6.96 -11.94
N PHE A 275 -20.05 -6.09 -12.10
CA PHE A 275 -20.22 -4.66 -11.85
C PHE A 275 -21.24 -4.04 -12.80
N ASN A 276 -21.17 -4.36 -14.09
CA ASN A 276 -22.06 -3.85 -15.12
C ASN A 276 -23.49 -4.41 -14.99
N SER A 277 -23.64 -5.62 -14.43
CA SER A 277 -24.96 -6.22 -14.10
C SER A 277 -25.60 -5.60 -12.86
N GLY A 278 -24.91 -4.67 -12.18
CA GLY A 278 -25.40 -3.95 -11.00
C GLY A 278 -25.09 -4.62 -9.67
N LEU A 279 -24.32 -5.71 -9.64
CA LEU A 279 -23.88 -6.36 -8.40
C LEU A 279 -22.77 -5.55 -7.74
N ARG A 280 -22.96 -5.12 -6.51
CA ARG A 280 -21.99 -4.32 -5.74
C ARG A 280 -21.96 -4.76 -4.27
N PRO A 281 -20.76 -5.16 -3.78
CA PRO A 281 -19.48 -5.27 -4.48
C PRO A 281 -19.48 -6.35 -5.56
N ALA A 282 -18.76 -6.10 -6.66
CA ALA A 282 -18.69 -6.98 -7.84
C ALA A 282 -17.69 -8.15 -7.65
N ILE A 283 -17.73 -8.77 -6.47
CA ILE A 283 -16.79 -9.84 -6.10
C ILE A 283 -17.18 -11.14 -6.81
N ASN A 284 -16.25 -11.70 -7.54
CA ASN A 284 -16.37 -13.05 -8.08
C ASN A 284 -15.85 -14.06 -7.06
N VAL A 285 -16.78 -14.68 -6.34
CA VAL A 285 -16.47 -15.63 -5.26
C VAL A 285 -15.80 -16.90 -5.79
N GLY A 286 -16.09 -17.28 -7.04
CA GLY A 286 -15.57 -18.52 -7.62
C GLY A 286 -14.05 -18.53 -7.85
N ILE A 287 -13.43 -17.35 -8.01
CA ILE A 287 -11.99 -17.19 -8.23
C ILE A 287 -11.30 -16.36 -7.14
N SER A 288 -12.08 -15.87 -6.18
CA SER A 288 -11.54 -15.23 -4.98
C SER A 288 -11.22 -16.28 -3.93
N VAL A 289 -10.11 -16.11 -3.22
CA VAL A 289 -9.67 -17.07 -2.20
C VAL A 289 -8.87 -16.35 -1.11
N SER A 290 -9.07 -16.75 0.13
CA SER A 290 -8.20 -16.43 1.27
C SER A 290 -7.52 -17.70 1.75
N ARG A 291 -6.19 -17.66 1.91
CA ARG A 291 -5.36 -18.79 2.34
C ARG A 291 -4.90 -18.64 3.79
N VAL A 292 -5.69 -17.98 4.61
CA VAL A 292 -5.47 -17.96 6.05
C VAL A 292 -5.89 -19.32 6.59
N GLY A 293 -4.92 -20.06 7.09
CA GLY A 293 -5.13 -21.36 7.67
C GLY A 293 -5.50 -21.29 9.15
#